data_685964571b78b34e25e4274bf06d5187
#
_entry.id   685964571b78b34e25e4274bf06d5187
#
_cell.length_a   1.000
_cell.length_b   1.000
_cell.length_c   1.000
_cell.angle_alpha   90.00
_cell.angle_beta   90.00
_cell.angle_gamma   90.00
#
_symmetry.space_group_name_H-M   'P 1'
#
loop_
_entity.id
_entity.type
_entity.pdbx_description
1 polymer ?
#
loop_
_entity_poly.entity_id
_entity_poly.type
_entity_poly.pdbx_seq_one_letter_code
_entity_poly.pdbx_strand_id
1 'polypeptide(L)'
;MALYKPVVLMILDGWGESKETQGNAILNANATSTFDELDQYYPKTLLQASGISVGLPWLQYGNSEVGHQTIGTGQVTFQDLPRITNSIKNGSFFQNETINNAIEKVKQNKSKLHLLGLTSDGGVHAHIDHLLAFLEMSKTAGISDRTFMHIITDGRDAPPSSATEYLDRVLQAQTGRIASIAGRYFTMDRNNNWDRIEKGYKALFGQGTPETDPLTAVKNQYNRSITDEYIEPVTIVDGSNNPIGAIGENDVVIFYNYRKDRAKQISQAFLNPNFDKFQTLKPPSVQFISMIQYDPDFQCEIAFPPQEIKTRISEIISSQGLKQLKIAETEKYAHVTYFFNGGEETPYANEDQILVPSKNSAYDQIPEMSAKEVTHKLLEEIEKQTHDFILVNFANPDMVGHTGTYEAGIKAIENLNLYVKEVIMRVLDYGGCLLITADHGNVEEMINLKTGERDTQHSNNPVPCWFVTPDNRRPVPLRGRPELGVQGMLVDVAPTILNLLEINSTGMIGMDLRRIIR
;
A
#
# COMPACT_ATOMS: atom_id res chain seq x y z
N MET A 1 24.31 -28.05 -8.16
CA MET A 1 24.21 -27.87 -6.68
C MET A 1 24.34 -26.40 -6.44
N ALA A 2 23.52 -25.82 -5.56
CA ALA A 2 23.64 -24.37 -5.23
C ALA A 2 25.09 -24.03 -4.84
N LEU A 3 25.55 -22.87 -5.30
CA LEU A 3 26.93 -22.42 -5.05
C LEU A 3 27.18 -22.19 -3.56
N TYR A 4 26.12 -21.80 -2.83
CA TYR A 4 26.12 -21.51 -1.40
C TYR A 4 24.98 -22.21 -0.68
N LYS A 5 25.23 -22.73 0.54
CA LYS A 5 24.22 -23.32 1.40
C LYS A 5 24.57 -23.11 2.89
N PRO A 6 23.67 -22.46 3.68
CA PRO A 6 22.40 -21.86 3.25
C PRO A 6 22.58 -20.53 2.51
N VAL A 7 21.55 -20.11 1.75
CA VAL A 7 21.35 -18.72 1.34
C VAL A 7 20.51 -18.04 2.42
N VAL A 8 21.03 -17.00 3.07
CA VAL A 8 20.36 -16.30 4.17
C VAL A 8 19.93 -14.90 3.71
N LEU A 9 18.63 -14.61 3.83
CA LEU A 9 18.12 -13.25 3.79
C LEU A 9 17.94 -12.75 5.21
N MET A 10 18.70 -11.72 5.57
CA MET A 10 18.60 -11.05 6.87
C MET A 10 17.95 -9.67 6.66
N ILE A 11 16.81 -9.46 7.31
CA ILE A 11 16.10 -8.17 7.30
C ILE A 11 16.35 -7.47 8.63
N LEU A 12 16.98 -6.30 8.57
CA LEU A 12 17.14 -5.36 9.68
C LEU A 12 15.95 -4.39 9.61
N ASP A 13 14.83 -4.77 10.21
CA ASP A 13 13.55 -4.06 10.08
C ASP A 13 13.68 -2.59 10.52
N GLY A 14 13.24 -1.66 9.68
CA GLY A 14 13.34 -0.23 9.96
C GLY A 14 14.74 0.39 9.85
N TRP A 15 15.68 -0.24 9.15
CA TRP A 15 17.04 0.27 8.94
C TRP A 15 17.16 1.05 7.63
N GLY A 16 17.03 2.37 7.69
CA GLY A 16 17.28 3.25 6.53
C GLY A 16 18.72 3.72 6.43
N GLU A 17 19.08 4.24 5.27
CA GLU A 17 20.40 4.85 5.01
C GLU A 17 20.25 6.35 4.79
N SER A 18 20.83 7.16 5.67
CA SER A 18 20.86 8.61 5.61
C SER A 18 22.25 9.16 5.93
N LYS A 19 22.61 10.31 5.32
CA LYS A 19 23.83 11.04 5.64
C LYS A 19 23.63 12.02 6.79
N GLU A 20 22.39 12.28 7.15
CA GLU A 20 22.03 13.17 8.24
C GLU A 20 22.43 12.54 9.57
N THR A 21 23.15 13.29 10.39
CA THR A 21 23.67 12.78 11.69
C THR A 21 22.73 13.10 12.85
N GLN A 22 21.97 14.17 12.75
CA GLN A 22 21.04 14.57 13.80
C GLN A 22 19.85 13.58 13.85
N GLY A 23 19.63 12.96 14.99
CA GLY A 23 18.54 11.98 15.17
C GLY A 23 18.80 10.62 14.53
N ASN A 24 19.99 10.37 13.98
CA ASN A 24 20.36 9.12 13.34
C ASN A 24 21.04 8.18 14.35
N ALA A 25 20.30 7.18 14.83
CA ALA A 25 20.81 6.24 15.81
C ALA A 25 21.88 5.30 15.21
N ILE A 26 21.86 5.05 13.89
CA ILE A 26 22.85 4.20 13.22
C ILE A 26 24.22 4.89 13.16
N LEU A 27 24.23 6.16 12.74
CA LEU A 27 25.48 6.92 12.60
C LEU A 27 26.10 7.31 13.95
N ASN A 28 25.28 7.43 15.00
CA ASN A 28 25.71 7.86 16.32
C ASN A 28 25.90 6.71 17.32
N ALA A 29 25.69 5.46 16.91
CA ALA A 29 26.07 4.30 17.71
C ALA A 29 27.60 4.14 17.75
N ASN A 30 28.14 3.79 18.93
CA ASN A 30 29.59 3.73 19.15
C ASN A 30 30.19 2.34 18.86
N ALA A 31 29.38 1.29 18.90
CA ALA A 31 29.83 -0.09 18.72
C ALA A 31 29.24 -0.67 17.42
N THR A 32 29.73 -0.21 16.28
CA THR A 32 29.25 -0.56 14.93
C THR A 32 30.28 -1.33 14.09
N SER A 33 31.27 -1.93 14.70
CA SER A 33 32.40 -2.56 14.01
C SER A 33 32.01 -3.58 12.94
N THR A 34 30.90 -4.28 13.12
CA THR A 34 30.36 -5.25 12.14
C THR A 34 29.81 -4.54 10.91
N PHE A 35 29.03 -3.48 11.10
CA PHE A 35 28.46 -2.70 10.01
C PHE A 35 29.55 -1.89 9.29
N ASP A 36 30.55 -1.40 10.02
CA ASP A 36 31.73 -0.76 9.42
C ASP A 36 32.53 -1.76 8.58
N GLU A 37 32.67 -3.01 9.03
CA GLU A 37 33.31 -4.09 8.28
C GLU A 37 32.49 -4.44 7.01
N LEU A 38 31.16 -4.51 7.11
CA LEU A 38 30.29 -4.70 5.96
C LEU A 38 30.48 -3.59 4.92
N ASP A 39 30.47 -2.34 5.34
CA ASP A 39 30.63 -1.18 4.45
C ASP A 39 32.01 -1.14 3.78
N GLN A 40 33.05 -1.55 4.48
CA GLN A 40 34.43 -1.47 3.98
C GLN A 40 34.83 -2.65 3.12
N TYR A 41 34.37 -3.85 3.45
CA TYR A 41 34.90 -5.07 2.86
C TYR A 41 33.94 -5.81 1.93
N TYR A 42 32.62 -5.56 2.03
CA TYR A 42 31.65 -6.28 1.23
C TYR A 42 30.95 -5.37 0.21
N PRO A 43 30.53 -5.92 -0.92
CA PRO A 43 29.71 -5.18 -1.88
C PRO A 43 28.39 -4.69 -1.26
N LYS A 44 28.05 -3.43 -1.52
CA LYS A 44 26.83 -2.76 -1.01
C LYS A 44 26.16 -1.96 -2.10
N THR A 45 24.85 -1.91 -2.08
CA THR A 45 24.01 -0.97 -2.83
C THR A 45 22.89 -0.43 -1.96
N LEU A 46 22.14 0.56 -2.48
CA LEU A 46 20.93 1.06 -1.82
C LEU A 46 19.69 0.67 -2.64
N LEU A 47 18.64 0.27 -1.93
CA LEU A 47 17.34 -0.09 -2.50
C LEU A 47 16.30 0.95 -2.11
N GLN A 48 15.44 1.32 -3.08
CA GLN A 48 14.27 2.12 -2.79
C GLN A 48 13.22 1.27 -2.08
N ALA A 49 12.76 1.74 -0.91
CA ALA A 49 11.85 1.01 -0.02
C ALA A 49 10.59 1.80 0.35
N SER A 50 10.27 2.88 -0.40
CA SER A 50 9.12 3.75 -0.11
C SER A 50 8.39 4.21 -1.37
N GLY A 51 7.20 4.76 -1.21
CA GLY A 51 6.41 5.32 -2.31
C GLY A 51 6.11 4.30 -3.41
N ILE A 52 6.15 4.74 -4.65
CA ILE A 52 5.72 3.95 -5.82
C ILE A 52 6.52 2.65 -6.00
N SER A 53 7.77 2.61 -5.57
CA SER A 53 8.64 1.43 -5.69
C SER A 53 8.16 0.22 -4.88
N VAL A 54 7.30 0.45 -3.90
CA VAL A 54 6.66 -0.58 -3.06
C VAL A 54 5.12 -0.54 -3.17
N GLY A 55 4.59 0.18 -4.18
CA GLY A 55 3.16 0.22 -4.46
C GLY A 55 2.36 1.23 -3.64
N LEU A 56 3.02 2.11 -2.88
CA LEU A 56 2.43 3.16 -2.07
C LEU A 56 2.30 4.48 -2.86
N PRO A 57 1.47 5.43 -2.42
CA PRO A 57 1.44 6.79 -2.97
C PRO A 57 2.82 7.44 -2.95
N TRP A 58 3.03 8.42 -3.85
CA TRP A 58 4.27 9.20 -3.90
C TRP A 58 4.56 9.86 -2.55
N LEU A 59 5.80 9.77 -2.07
CA LEU A 59 6.27 10.27 -0.77
C LEU A 59 5.64 9.60 0.47
N GLN A 60 4.86 8.56 0.33
CA GLN A 60 4.43 7.78 1.49
C GLN A 60 5.56 6.87 1.95
N TYR A 61 5.80 6.87 3.25
CA TYR A 61 6.79 6.01 3.91
C TYR A 61 6.52 4.54 3.62
N GLY A 62 7.58 3.76 3.46
CA GLY A 62 7.49 2.30 3.47
C GLY A 62 6.95 1.77 4.80
N ASN A 63 6.57 0.51 4.83
CA ASN A 63 6.20 -0.18 6.06
C ASN A 63 6.47 -1.68 5.92
N SER A 64 6.45 -2.39 7.05
CA SER A 64 6.86 -3.80 7.09
C SER A 64 5.95 -4.71 6.24
N GLU A 65 4.64 -4.41 6.14
CA GLU A 65 3.71 -5.21 5.34
C GLU A 65 4.08 -5.18 3.84
N VAL A 66 4.14 -3.96 3.26
CA VAL A 66 4.45 -3.82 1.83
C VAL A 66 5.90 -4.16 1.52
N GLY A 67 6.84 -3.87 2.44
CA GLY A 67 8.25 -4.19 2.29
C GLY A 67 8.48 -5.69 2.19
N HIS A 68 8.01 -6.46 3.18
CA HIS A 68 8.12 -7.92 3.17
C HIS A 68 7.36 -8.56 2.02
N GLN A 69 6.16 -8.05 1.67
CA GLN A 69 5.41 -8.55 0.53
C GLN A 69 6.17 -8.32 -0.78
N THR A 70 6.74 -7.14 -0.99
CA THR A 70 7.53 -6.83 -2.19
C THR A 70 8.76 -7.72 -2.29
N ILE A 71 9.50 -7.89 -1.18
CA ILE A 71 10.67 -8.77 -1.10
C ILE A 71 10.28 -10.23 -1.41
N GLY A 72 9.22 -10.74 -0.77
CA GLY A 72 8.84 -12.15 -0.85
C GLY A 72 8.14 -12.55 -2.15
N THR A 73 7.51 -11.60 -2.84
CA THR A 73 6.81 -11.86 -4.11
C THR A 73 7.63 -11.50 -5.35
N GLY A 74 8.67 -10.66 -5.22
CA GLY A 74 9.38 -10.09 -6.37
C GLY A 74 8.45 -9.28 -7.28
N GLN A 75 7.39 -8.71 -6.71
CA GLN A 75 6.34 -7.97 -7.41
C GLN A 75 5.92 -6.74 -6.60
N VAL A 76 5.75 -5.60 -7.27
CA VAL A 76 5.17 -4.40 -6.66
C VAL A 76 3.65 -4.53 -6.67
N THR A 77 3.03 -4.63 -5.49
CA THR A 77 1.58 -4.64 -5.34
C THR A 77 1.10 -3.24 -5.02
N PHE A 78 0.55 -2.55 -6.01
CA PHE A 78 0.10 -1.17 -5.83
C PHE A 78 -1.16 -1.09 -4.95
N GLN A 79 -1.17 -0.15 -4.00
CA GLN A 79 -2.42 0.28 -3.37
C GLN A 79 -3.36 0.90 -4.42
N ASP A 80 -4.66 0.93 -4.13
CA ASP A 80 -5.67 1.31 -5.12
C ASP A 80 -5.48 2.74 -5.65
N LEU A 81 -5.15 3.72 -4.81
CA LEU A 81 -4.89 5.09 -5.27
C LEU A 81 -3.76 5.17 -6.31
N PRO A 82 -2.52 4.75 -6.02
CA PRO A 82 -1.44 4.79 -7.01
C PRO A 82 -1.71 3.87 -8.21
N ARG A 83 -2.37 2.74 -8.03
CA ARG A 83 -2.75 1.82 -9.10
C ARG A 83 -3.64 2.51 -10.14
N ILE A 84 -4.72 3.13 -9.68
CA ILE A 84 -5.68 3.80 -10.55
C ILE A 84 -5.04 5.05 -11.18
N THR A 85 -4.35 5.86 -10.38
CA THR A 85 -3.66 7.06 -10.87
C THR A 85 -2.59 6.72 -11.92
N ASN A 86 -1.81 5.67 -11.72
CA ASN A 86 -0.82 5.21 -12.71
C ASN A 86 -1.50 4.68 -13.97
N SER A 87 -2.65 4.01 -13.86
CA SER A 87 -3.40 3.55 -15.03
C SER A 87 -3.93 4.70 -15.88
N ILE A 88 -4.30 5.82 -15.26
CA ILE A 88 -4.67 7.06 -15.98
C ILE A 88 -3.44 7.64 -16.68
N LYS A 89 -2.31 7.77 -15.98
CA LYS A 89 -1.07 8.35 -16.53
C LYS A 89 -0.51 7.56 -17.71
N ASN A 90 -0.54 6.23 -17.66
CA ASN A 90 -0.03 5.36 -18.73
C ASN A 90 -1.07 5.01 -19.80
N GLY A 91 -2.32 5.49 -19.66
CA GLY A 91 -3.39 5.30 -20.62
C GLY A 91 -4.16 3.99 -20.50
N SER A 92 -3.78 3.04 -19.63
CA SER A 92 -4.46 1.76 -19.49
C SER A 92 -5.86 1.88 -18.85
N PHE A 93 -6.12 2.95 -18.09
CA PHE A 93 -7.45 3.29 -17.57
C PHE A 93 -8.46 3.41 -18.72
N PHE A 94 -8.10 4.06 -19.81
CA PHE A 94 -8.95 4.27 -20.99
C PHE A 94 -9.17 2.99 -21.82
N GLN A 95 -8.43 1.94 -21.51
CA GLN A 95 -8.56 0.60 -22.11
C GLN A 95 -9.25 -0.41 -21.19
N ASN A 96 -9.70 0.03 -20.00
CA ASN A 96 -10.35 -0.85 -19.02
C ASN A 96 -11.65 -1.44 -19.61
N GLU A 97 -11.69 -2.77 -19.73
CA GLU A 97 -12.82 -3.48 -20.37
C GLU A 97 -14.15 -3.26 -19.66
N THR A 98 -14.19 -3.32 -18.33
CA THR A 98 -15.40 -3.12 -17.54
C THR A 98 -15.98 -1.73 -17.77
N ILE A 99 -15.13 -0.69 -17.77
CA ILE A 99 -15.57 0.69 -17.98
C ILE A 99 -16.04 0.89 -19.43
N ASN A 100 -15.30 0.37 -20.40
CA ASN A 100 -15.67 0.48 -21.81
C ASN A 100 -16.97 -0.26 -22.12
N ASN A 101 -17.17 -1.46 -21.59
CA ASN A 101 -18.42 -2.23 -21.71
C ASN A 101 -19.61 -1.47 -21.13
N ALA A 102 -19.42 -0.80 -19.97
CA ALA A 102 -20.44 0.07 -19.38
C ALA A 102 -20.84 1.22 -20.31
N ILE A 103 -19.87 1.90 -20.88
CA ILE A 103 -20.09 3.00 -21.83
C ILE A 103 -20.82 2.51 -23.09
N GLU A 104 -20.41 1.38 -23.66
CA GLU A 104 -21.07 0.80 -24.83
C GLU A 104 -22.52 0.39 -24.53
N LYS A 105 -22.79 -0.16 -23.34
CA LYS A 105 -24.15 -0.48 -22.89
C LYS A 105 -25.03 0.76 -22.80
N VAL A 106 -24.49 1.86 -22.26
CA VAL A 106 -25.19 3.17 -22.23
C VAL A 106 -25.55 3.64 -23.64
N LYS A 107 -24.63 3.49 -24.61
CA LYS A 107 -24.89 3.85 -26.02
C LYS A 107 -26.00 2.98 -26.63
N GLN A 108 -25.88 1.66 -26.47
CA GLN A 108 -26.83 0.69 -27.04
C GLN A 108 -28.24 0.90 -26.50
N ASN A 109 -28.36 1.07 -25.18
CA ASN A 109 -29.66 1.26 -24.53
C ASN A 109 -30.19 2.69 -24.62
N LYS A 110 -29.40 3.64 -25.11
CA LYS A 110 -29.68 5.08 -25.06
C LYS A 110 -30.01 5.56 -23.64
N SER A 111 -29.41 4.92 -22.63
CA SER A 111 -29.58 5.16 -21.20
C SER A 111 -28.58 6.18 -20.67
N LYS A 112 -28.45 6.32 -19.36
CA LYS A 112 -27.54 7.27 -18.71
C LYS A 112 -26.37 6.55 -18.03
N LEU A 113 -25.25 7.23 -17.99
CA LEU A 113 -24.10 6.91 -17.15
C LEU A 113 -24.13 7.79 -15.90
N HIS A 114 -24.11 7.18 -14.72
CA HIS A 114 -24.05 7.85 -13.44
C HIS A 114 -22.70 7.61 -12.79
N LEU A 115 -21.97 8.68 -12.47
CA LEU A 115 -20.69 8.65 -11.76
C LEU A 115 -20.93 9.10 -10.32
N LEU A 116 -20.86 8.16 -9.37
CA LEU A 116 -21.08 8.40 -7.95
C LEU A 116 -19.75 8.32 -7.20
N GLY A 117 -19.47 9.28 -6.32
CA GLY A 117 -18.29 9.18 -5.44
C GLY A 117 -17.87 10.46 -4.75
N LEU A 118 -16.92 10.31 -3.82
CA LEU A 118 -16.33 11.41 -3.07
C LEU A 118 -15.48 12.27 -3.99
N THR A 119 -15.74 13.56 -4.01
CA THR A 119 -15.13 14.50 -4.95
C THR A 119 -14.25 15.49 -4.22
N SER A 120 -13.01 15.11 -3.99
CA SER A 120 -11.93 15.92 -3.42
C SER A 120 -10.56 15.39 -3.88
N ASP A 121 -9.50 16.05 -3.53
CA ASP A 121 -8.12 15.63 -3.72
C ASP A 121 -7.49 15.00 -2.46
N GLY A 122 -8.27 14.77 -1.41
CA GLY A 122 -7.81 14.18 -0.15
C GLY A 122 -7.21 12.77 -0.27
N GLY A 123 -7.55 12.02 -1.33
CA GLY A 123 -6.86 10.80 -1.71
C GLY A 123 -7.07 9.60 -0.77
N VAL A 124 -8.02 9.66 0.19
CA VAL A 124 -8.27 8.58 1.15
C VAL A 124 -9.32 7.58 0.64
N HIS A 125 -10.42 8.05 0.10
CA HIS A 125 -11.54 7.22 -0.37
C HIS A 125 -11.75 7.28 -1.87
N ALA A 126 -11.44 8.41 -2.48
CA ALA A 126 -11.53 8.71 -3.90
C ALA A 126 -10.54 9.83 -4.25
N HIS A 127 -10.41 10.15 -5.53
CA HIS A 127 -9.64 11.28 -6.00
C HIS A 127 -10.35 11.94 -7.18
N ILE A 128 -10.44 13.28 -7.19
CA ILE A 128 -11.14 14.02 -8.24
C ILE A 128 -10.58 13.75 -9.64
N ASP A 129 -9.27 13.50 -9.78
CA ASP A 129 -8.67 13.20 -11.08
C ASP A 129 -9.21 11.89 -11.68
N HIS A 130 -9.67 10.94 -10.84
CA HIS A 130 -10.31 9.73 -11.34
C HIS A 130 -11.71 10.04 -11.93
N LEU A 131 -12.48 10.93 -11.28
CA LEU A 131 -13.73 11.42 -11.86
C LEU A 131 -13.49 12.13 -13.20
N LEU A 132 -12.47 13.01 -13.27
CA LEU A 132 -12.12 13.72 -14.51
C LEU A 132 -11.73 12.75 -15.64
N ALA A 133 -11.04 11.64 -15.32
CA ALA A 133 -10.74 10.60 -16.30
C ALA A 133 -12.00 9.89 -16.82
N PHE A 134 -12.99 9.60 -15.99
CA PHE A 134 -14.28 9.10 -16.44
C PHE A 134 -15.01 10.10 -17.34
N LEU A 135 -14.95 11.39 -17.03
CA LEU A 135 -15.53 12.43 -17.88
C LEU A 135 -14.84 12.49 -19.25
N GLU A 136 -13.52 12.36 -19.29
CA GLU A 136 -12.78 12.28 -20.56
C GLU A 136 -13.18 11.06 -21.38
N MET A 137 -13.35 9.88 -20.77
CA MET A 137 -13.89 8.70 -21.45
C MET A 137 -15.30 8.95 -22.01
N SER A 138 -16.18 9.56 -21.22
CA SER A 138 -17.54 9.89 -21.63
C SER A 138 -17.56 10.86 -22.82
N LYS A 139 -16.68 11.85 -22.81
CA LYS A 139 -16.53 12.83 -23.89
C LYS A 139 -16.04 12.16 -25.16
N THR A 140 -14.99 11.37 -25.07
CA THR A 140 -14.41 10.62 -26.18
C THR A 140 -15.41 9.63 -26.78
N ALA A 141 -16.24 9.03 -25.95
CA ALA A 141 -17.29 8.10 -26.34
C ALA A 141 -18.55 8.78 -26.94
N GLY A 142 -18.67 10.11 -26.86
CA GLY A 142 -19.81 10.87 -27.36
C GLY A 142 -21.09 10.71 -26.54
N ILE A 143 -20.97 10.47 -25.23
CA ILE A 143 -22.11 10.33 -24.31
C ILE A 143 -22.15 11.43 -23.23
N SER A 144 -21.52 12.56 -23.47
CA SER A 144 -21.46 13.70 -22.51
C SER A 144 -22.85 14.17 -22.07
N ASP A 145 -23.81 14.20 -22.97
CA ASP A 145 -25.21 14.59 -22.71
C ASP A 145 -25.97 13.59 -21.83
N ARG A 146 -25.50 12.35 -21.74
CA ARG A 146 -26.07 11.24 -20.96
C ARG A 146 -25.25 10.89 -19.72
N THR A 147 -24.19 11.64 -19.42
CA THR A 147 -23.35 11.43 -18.23
C THR A 147 -23.79 12.35 -17.11
N PHE A 148 -24.06 11.76 -15.95
CA PHE A 148 -24.54 12.45 -14.76
C PHE A 148 -23.62 12.16 -13.57
N MET A 149 -23.34 13.17 -12.78
CA MET A 149 -22.48 13.06 -11.61
C MET A 149 -23.29 13.21 -10.33
N HIS A 150 -23.10 12.29 -9.41
CA HIS A 150 -23.62 12.33 -8.06
C HIS A 150 -22.46 12.62 -7.12
N ILE A 151 -22.31 13.88 -6.75
CA ILE A 151 -21.18 14.38 -6.00
C ILE A 151 -21.36 14.09 -4.51
N ILE A 152 -20.39 13.42 -3.92
CA ILE A 152 -20.24 13.33 -2.47
C ILE A 152 -19.21 14.36 -2.05
N THR A 153 -19.59 15.32 -1.20
CA THR A 153 -18.65 16.32 -0.66
C THR A 153 -17.90 15.81 0.55
N ASP A 154 -16.67 16.26 0.74
CA ASP A 154 -15.72 15.69 1.71
C ASP A 154 -15.73 16.41 3.07
N GLY A 155 -14.95 17.48 3.22
CA GLY A 155 -14.84 18.26 4.44
C GLY A 155 -14.16 17.57 5.62
N ARG A 156 -13.53 16.41 5.40
CA ARG A 156 -12.82 15.62 6.41
C ARG A 156 -11.41 15.23 5.98
N ASP A 157 -11.26 14.71 4.76
CA ASP A 157 -9.97 14.38 4.17
C ASP A 157 -9.49 15.55 3.27
N ALA A 158 -10.33 16.57 3.12
CA ALA A 158 -10.10 17.88 2.50
C ALA A 158 -10.65 19.01 3.38
N PRO A 159 -10.29 20.27 3.13
CA PRO A 159 -10.76 21.40 3.95
C PRO A 159 -12.29 21.44 4.09
N PRO A 160 -12.83 21.90 5.23
CA PRO A 160 -14.26 21.77 5.56
C PRO A 160 -15.23 22.51 4.63
N SER A 161 -14.75 23.48 3.82
CA SER A 161 -15.58 24.32 2.94
C SER A 161 -14.90 24.53 1.58
N SER A 162 -14.45 23.45 0.96
CA SER A 162 -13.71 23.42 -0.31
C SER A 162 -14.53 22.85 -1.48
N ALA A 163 -15.76 22.37 -1.24
CA ALA A 163 -16.56 21.70 -2.28
C ALA A 163 -16.78 22.58 -3.53
N THR A 164 -16.94 23.90 -3.39
CA THR A 164 -17.10 24.80 -4.53
C THR A 164 -15.89 24.79 -5.47
N GLU A 165 -14.68 24.65 -4.97
CA GLU A 165 -13.46 24.57 -5.78
C GLU A 165 -13.43 23.27 -6.60
N TYR A 166 -13.80 22.17 -5.99
CA TYR A 166 -13.88 20.88 -6.69
C TYR A 166 -15.02 20.85 -7.72
N LEU A 167 -16.18 21.45 -7.40
CA LEU A 167 -17.28 21.57 -8.35
C LEU A 167 -16.87 22.44 -9.57
N ASP A 168 -16.15 23.54 -9.35
CA ASP A 168 -15.63 24.36 -10.44
C ASP A 168 -14.68 23.57 -11.35
N ARG A 169 -13.79 22.76 -10.79
CA ARG A 169 -12.91 21.88 -11.59
C ARG A 169 -13.71 20.87 -12.41
N VAL A 170 -14.76 20.27 -11.84
CA VAL A 170 -15.63 19.34 -12.54
C VAL A 170 -16.40 20.02 -13.67
N LEU A 171 -16.94 21.22 -13.42
CA LEU A 171 -17.68 22.00 -14.42
C LEU A 171 -16.78 22.47 -15.58
N GLN A 172 -15.51 22.77 -15.31
CA GLN A 172 -14.50 23.10 -16.33
C GLN A 172 -14.25 21.97 -17.34
N ALA A 173 -14.51 20.71 -16.98
CA ALA A 173 -14.43 19.59 -17.93
C ALA A 173 -15.44 19.68 -19.07
N GLN A 174 -16.50 20.49 -18.91
CA GLN A 174 -17.60 20.69 -19.90
C GLN A 174 -18.18 19.39 -20.41
N THR A 175 -18.27 18.37 -19.55
CA THR A 175 -18.72 17.03 -19.87
C THR A 175 -19.62 16.51 -18.75
N GLY A 176 -20.79 16.04 -19.11
CA GLY A 176 -21.79 15.58 -18.14
C GLY A 176 -22.46 16.73 -17.38
N ARG A 177 -23.34 16.36 -16.46
CA ARG A 177 -24.07 17.29 -15.59
C ARG A 177 -24.09 16.78 -14.16
N ILE A 178 -23.97 17.67 -13.18
CA ILE A 178 -24.15 17.31 -11.78
C ILE A 178 -25.63 17.12 -11.52
N ALA A 179 -26.01 15.92 -11.06
CA ALA A 179 -27.41 15.53 -10.84
C ALA A 179 -27.81 15.58 -9.35
N SER A 180 -26.89 15.31 -8.45
CA SER A 180 -27.11 15.43 -7.01
C SER A 180 -25.83 15.76 -6.26
N ILE A 181 -25.97 16.36 -5.08
CA ILE A 181 -24.87 16.67 -4.15
C ILE A 181 -25.31 16.25 -2.76
N ALA A 182 -24.43 15.56 -2.02
CA ALA A 182 -24.66 15.21 -0.62
C ALA A 182 -23.35 15.09 0.13
N GLY A 183 -23.30 15.54 1.37
CA GLY A 183 -22.15 15.35 2.24
C GLY A 183 -21.88 13.88 2.54
N ARG A 184 -20.62 13.53 2.77
CA ARG A 184 -20.20 12.16 3.10
C ARG A 184 -20.87 11.60 4.34
N TYR A 185 -21.36 12.45 5.23
CA TYR A 185 -22.16 12.08 6.40
C TYR A 185 -23.42 11.30 6.03
N PHE A 186 -24.03 11.59 4.88
CA PHE A 186 -25.26 10.96 4.39
C PHE A 186 -25.04 9.79 3.43
N THR A 187 -23.85 9.67 2.84
CA THR A 187 -23.59 8.71 1.75
C THR A 187 -22.50 7.70 2.09
N MET A 188 -21.68 8.00 3.10
CA MET A 188 -20.49 7.23 3.43
C MET A 188 -20.46 6.84 4.92
N ASP A 189 -21.61 6.55 5.51
CA ASP A 189 -21.69 5.99 6.86
C ASP A 189 -21.13 4.56 6.88
N ARG A 190 -20.54 4.16 8.02
CA ARG A 190 -20.03 2.80 8.28
C ARG A 190 -20.50 2.20 9.60
N ASN A 191 -21.37 2.92 10.31
CA ASN A 191 -21.81 2.59 11.66
C ASN A 191 -23.28 2.17 11.70
N ASN A 192 -23.86 1.80 10.53
CA ASN A 192 -25.25 1.38 10.38
C ASN A 192 -26.31 2.46 10.73
N ASN A 193 -25.97 3.73 10.49
CA ASN A 193 -26.93 4.82 10.56
C ASN A 193 -27.73 4.89 9.23
N TRP A 194 -28.64 3.96 9.07
CA TRP A 194 -29.36 3.76 7.81
C TRP A 194 -30.25 4.91 7.40
N ASP A 195 -30.76 5.68 8.36
CA ASP A 195 -31.50 6.92 8.15
C ASP A 195 -30.70 7.97 7.36
N ARG A 196 -29.39 8.02 7.56
CA ARG A 196 -28.48 8.89 6.83
C ARG A 196 -28.29 8.38 5.41
N ILE A 197 -27.96 7.09 5.27
CA ILE A 197 -27.76 6.45 3.96
C ILE A 197 -29.03 6.57 3.11
N GLU A 198 -30.21 6.37 3.69
CA GLU A 198 -31.49 6.52 2.99
C GLU A 198 -31.65 7.91 2.36
N LYS A 199 -31.34 8.98 3.09
CA LYS A 199 -31.42 10.36 2.58
C LYS A 199 -30.49 10.57 1.38
N GLY A 200 -29.21 10.18 1.51
CA GLY A 200 -28.23 10.26 0.43
C GLY A 200 -28.65 9.41 -0.77
N TYR A 201 -29.09 8.18 -0.54
CA TYR A 201 -29.59 7.27 -1.57
C TYR A 201 -30.78 7.84 -2.33
N LYS A 202 -31.79 8.39 -1.64
CA LYS A 202 -32.98 9.00 -2.25
C LYS A 202 -32.64 10.16 -3.18
N ALA A 203 -31.63 10.95 -2.88
CA ALA A 203 -31.21 12.05 -3.77
C ALA A 203 -30.69 11.56 -5.12
N LEU A 204 -30.10 10.34 -5.20
CA LEU A 204 -29.67 9.73 -6.47
C LEU A 204 -30.84 9.44 -7.40
N PHE A 205 -32.02 9.26 -6.84
CA PHE A 205 -33.29 8.97 -7.57
C PHE A 205 -34.18 10.20 -7.67
N GLY A 206 -33.64 11.40 -7.47
CA GLY A 206 -34.39 12.65 -7.66
C GLY A 206 -35.23 13.07 -6.45
N GLN A 207 -35.06 12.49 -5.27
CA GLN A 207 -35.86 12.77 -4.08
C GLN A 207 -35.07 13.56 -3.00
N GLY A 208 -34.02 14.27 -3.39
CA GLY A 208 -33.31 15.24 -2.53
C GLY A 208 -34.02 16.61 -2.53
N THR A 209 -33.50 17.54 -1.72
CA THR A 209 -33.95 18.95 -1.76
C THR A 209 -33.71 19.53 -3.17
N PRO A 210 -34.73 20.08 -3.84
CA PRO A 210 -34.54 20.59 -5.19
C PRO A 210 -33.75 21.88 -5.22
N GLU A 211 -32.77 21.95 -6.11
CA GLU A 211 -31.97 23.15 -6.42
C GLU A 211 -31.68 23.18 -7.93
N THR A 212 -31.55 24.37 -8.49
CA THR A 212 -31.36 24.52 -9.94
C THR A 212 -29.91 24.65 -10.37
N ASP A 213 -29.02 25.05 -9.45
CA ASP A 213 -27.61 25.26 -9.72
C ASP A 213 -26.72 24.63 -8.64
N PRO A 214 -25.75 23.78 -9.03
CA PRO A 214 -24.88 23.06 -8.10
C PRO A 214 -24.07 23.97 -7.15
N LEU A 215 -23.49 25.05 -7.67
CA LEU A 215 -22.69 25.98 -6.87
C LEU A 215 -23.54 26.76 -5.88
N THR A 216 -24.71 27.21 -6.32
CA THR A 216 -25.68 27.89 -5.45
C THR A 216 -26.17 26.96 -4.35
N ALA A 217 -26.43 25.67 -4.66
CA ALA A 217 -26.83 24.68 -3.68
C ALA A 217 -25.81 24.57 -2.52
N VAL A 218 -24.51 24.47 -2.84
CA VAL A 218 -23.45 24.41 -1.83
C VAL A 218 -23.31 25.73 -1.07
N LYS A 219 -23.34 26.87 -1.75
CA LYS A 219 -23.27 28.21 -1.10
C LYS A 219 -24.42 28.44 -0.14
N ASN A 220 -25.63 27.99 -0.49
CA ASN A 220 -26.79 28.07 0.42
C ASN A 220 -26.58 27.27 1.72
N GLN A 221 -25.89 26.12 1.64
CA GLN A 221 -25.54 25.33 2.82
C GLN A 221 -24.47 26.05 3.67
N TYR A 222 -23.42 26.61 3.04
CA TYR A 222 -22.40 27.38 3.73
C TYR A 222 -22.97 28.60 4.46
N ASN A 223 -23.93 29.30 3.85
CA ASN A 223 -24.65 30.42 4.49
C ASN A 223 -25.41 30.00 5.76
N ARG A 224 -25.73 28.71 5.88
CA ARG A 224 -26.35 28.10 7.08
C ARG A 224 -25.29 27.51 8.04
N SER A 225 -24.00 27.78 7.83
CA SER A 225 -22.87 27.23 8.58
C SER A 225 -22.77 25.69 8.49
N ILE A 226 -23.27 25.08 7.42
CA ILE A 226 -23.16 23.66 7.14
C ILE A 226 -21.91 23.48 6.27
N THR A 227 -20.94 22.69 6.74
CA THR A 227 -19.71 22.36 6.03
C THR A 227 -19.88 21.18 5.09
N ASP A 228 -18.89 20.92 4.24
CA ASP A 228 -18.92 19.90 3.19
C ASP A 228 -19.33 18.51 3.71
N GLU A 229 -18.83 18.08 4.87
CA GLU A 229 -19.16 16.78 5.45
C GLU A 229 -20.67 16.60 5.64
N TYR A 230 -21.38 17.68 5.97
CA TYR A 230 -22.78 17.68 6.41
C TYR A 230 -23.75 18.29 5.40
N ILE A 231 -23.33 18.57 4.17
CA ILE A 231 -24.24 19.08 3.12
C ILE A 231 -25.44 18.15 3.01
N GLU A 232 -26.63 18.70 3.25
CA GLU A 232 -27.90 17.96 3.13
C GLU A 232 -28.13 17.53 1.68
N PRO A 233 -28.65 16.32 1.45
CA PRO A 233 -28.83 15.79 0.10
C PRO A 233 -29.70 16.67 -0.80
N VAL A 234 -29.13 17.10 -1.91
CA VAL A 234 -29.72 17.97 -2.91
C VAL A 234 -29.88 17.22 -4.23
N THR A 235 -31.00 17.41 -4.90
CA THR A 235 -31.21 16.99 -6.28
C THR A 235 -31.22 18.21 -7.20
N ILE A 236 -30.46 18.17 -8.28
CA ILE A 236 -30.48 19.26 -9.27
C ILE A 236 -31.64 19.05 -10.21
N VAL A 237 -32.43 20.11 -10.37
CA VAL A 237 -33.69 20.11 -11.15
C VAL A 237 -33.63 21.14 -12.29
N ASP A 238 -34.49 20.92 -13.31
CA ASP A 238 -34.69 21.89 -14.38
C ASP A 238 -35.63 23.03 -13.95
N GLY A 239 -35.85 23.98 -14.85
CA GLY A 239 -36.77 25.10 -14.61
C GLY A 239 -38.23 24.71 -14.33
N SER A 240 -38.60 23.48 -14.55
CA SER A 240 -39.93 22.90 -14.28
C SER A 240 -39.92 22.01 -13.02
N ASN A 241 -38.85 22.06 -12.23
CA ASN A 241 -38.65 21.26 -11.01
C ASN A 241 -38.54 19.73 -11.25
N ASN A 242 -38.17 19.30 -12.47
CA ASN A 242 -37.92 17.89 -12.75
C ASN A 242 -36.44 17.57 -12.52
N PRO A 243 -36.10 16.43 -11.86
CA PRO A 243 -34.72 15.98 -11.70
C PRO A 243 -34.03 15.78 -13.06
N ILE A 244 -32.87 16.44 -13.27
CA ILE A 244 -32.17 16.38 -14.56
C ILE A 244 -31.45 15.06 -14.82
N GLY A 245 -31.14 14.30 -13.77
CA GLY A 245 -30.32 13.10 -13.86
C GLY A 245 -30.63 12.06 -12.78
N ALA A 246 -31.92 11.85 -12.46
CA ALA A 246 -32.29 10.74 -11.58
C ALA A 246 -31.96 9.40 -12.23
N ILE A 247 -31.49 8.44 -11.43
CA ILE A 247 -31.23 7.06 -11.88
C ILE A 247 -32.53 6.40 -12.31
N GLY A 248 -32.53 5.78 -13.47
CA GLY A 248 -33.69 5.16 -14.09
C GLY A 248 -33.39 3.77 -14.68
N GLU A 249 -34.35 3.24 -15.43
CA GLU A 249 -34.22 1.92 -16.05
C GLU A 249 -33.07 1.86 -17.05
N ASN A 250 -32.34 0.72 -17.05
CA ASN A 250 -31.21 0.43 -17.92
C ASN A 250 -30.01 1.37 -17.76
N ASP A 251 -30.02 2.25 -16.76
CA ASP A 251 -28.89 3.12 -16.48
C ASP A 251 -27.70 2.34 -15.88
N VAL A 252 -26.52 2.88 -16.04
CA VAL A 252 -25.29 2.34 -15.46
C VAL A 252 -24.76 3.28 -14.38
N VAL A 253 -24.47 2.74 -13.21
CA VAL A 253 -23.90 3.49 -12.08
C VAL A 253 -22.47 2.99 -11.84
N ILE A 254 -21.49 3.87 -11.91
CA ILE A 254 -20.10 3.59 -11.50
C ILE A 254 -19.84 4.32 -10.20
N PHE A 255 -19.59 3.55 -9.13
CA PHE A 255 -19.16 4.11 -7.85
C PHE A 255 -17.64 4.11 -7.79
N TYR A 256 -17.03 5.30 -7.97
CA TYR A 256 -15.57 5.42 -8.17
C TYR A 256 -14.73 5.54 -6.88
N ASN A 257 -15.32 5.37 -5.71
CA ASN A 257 -14.55 5.24 -4.47
C ASN A 257 -13.69 3.96 -4.50
N TYR A 258 -12.43 4.06 -4.09
CA TYR A 258 -11.51 2.91 -4.05
C TYR A 258 -11.20 2.43 -2.62
N ARG A 259 -11.90 2.88 -1.59
CA ARG A 259 -11.79 2.37 -0.23
C ARG A 259 -13.13 1.79 0.24
N LYS A 260 -13.09 0.52 0.66
CA LYS A 260 -14.27 -0.31 0.88
C LYS A 260 -15.10 0.04 2.13
N ASP A 261 -14.46 0.49 3.24
CA ASP A 261 -15.09 0.60 4.56
C ASP A 261 -16.33 1.50 4.59
N ARG A 262 -16.34 2.61 3.83
CA ARG A 262 -17.45 3.55 3.73
C ARG A 262 -18.27 3.44 2.43
N ALA A 263 -17.85 2.56 1.53
CA ALA A 263 -18.60 2.31 0.29
C ALA A 263 -19.65 1.20 0.46
N LYS A 264 -19.47 0.31 1.46
CA LYS A 264 -20.30 -0.89 1.63
C LYS A 264 -21.79 -0.60 1.81
N GLN A 265 -22.17 0.31 2.70
CA GLN A 265 -23.58 0.48 3.09
C GLN A 265 -24.45 1.00 1.94
N ILE A 266 -24.02 2.03 1.23
CA ILE A 266 -24.77 2.51 0.08
C ILE A 266 -24.81 1.47 -1.06
N SER A 267 -23.72 0.71 -1.24
CA SER A 267 -23.67 -0.37 -2.24
C SER A 267 -24.61 -1.52 -1.89
N GLN A 268 -24.82 -1.83 -0.60
CA GLN A 268 -25.82 -2.83 -0.17
C GLN A 268 -27.24 -2.48 -0.65
N ALA A 269 -27.61 -1.19 -0.62
CA ALA A 269 -28.91 -0.73 -1.11
C ALA A 269 -29.08 -0.93 -2.63
N PHE A 270 -27.97 -1.03 -3.39
CA PHE A 270 -27.99 -1.35 -4.81
C PHE A 270 -27.92 -2.85 -5.09
N LEU A 271 -27.22 -3.62 -4.29
CA LEU A 271 -26.74 -4.96 -4.67
C LEU A 271 -27.38 -6.10 -3.86
N ASN A 272 -27.75 -5.86 -2.61
CA ASN A 272 -28.32 -6.91 -1.78
C ASN A 272 -29.79 -7.14 -2.10
N PRO A 273 -30.19 -8.31 -2.66
CA PRO A 273 -31.58 -8.61 -2.96
C PRO A 273 -32.47 -8.70 -1.72
N ASN A 274 -31.89 -8.94 -0.56
CA ASN A 274 -32.58 -9.05 0.73
C ASN A 274 -32.38 -7.79 1.60
N PHE A 275 -32.10 -6.65 0.99
CA PHE A 275 -31.93 -5.40 1.71
C PHE A 275 -33.22 -4.94 2.40
N ASP A 276 -33.20 -4.76 3.71
CA ASP A 276 -34.36 -4.52 4.56
C ASP A 276 -34.29 -3.23 5.40
N LYS A 277 -33.25 -2.41 5.23
CA LYS A 277 -33.02 -1.24 6.09
C LYS A 277 -33.88 -0.03 5.72
N PHE A 278 -34.23 0.10 4.44
CA PHE A 278 -35.19 1.08 3.91
C PHE A 278 -35.69 0.62 2.54
N GLN A 279 -36.75 1.27 2.06
CA GLN A 279 -37.31 0.94 0.74
C GLN A 279 -36.36 1.43 -0.39
N THR A 280 -35.85 0.50 -1.18
CA THR A 280 -35.01 0.82 -2.33
C THR A 280 -35.82 1.29 -3.53
N LEU A 281 -35.20 2.19 -4.30
CA LEU A 281 -35.82 2.80 -5.50
C LEU A 281 -35.17 2.30 -6.80
N LYS A 282 -34.09 1.49 -6.69
CA LYS A 282 -33.34 1.03 -7.86
C LYS A 282 -34.17 0.12 -8.76
N PRO A 283 -34.37 0.46 -10.05
CA PRO A 283 -34.93 -0.47 -11.01
C PRO A 283 -34.06 -1.73 -11.16
N PRO A 284 -34.67 -2.92 -11.37
CA PRO A 284 -33.88 -4.17 -11.54
C PRO A 284 -32.89 -4.13 -12.69
N SER A 285 -33.17 -3.35 -13.73
CA SER A 285 -32.33 -3.21 -14.93
C SER A 285 -31.09 -2.32 -14.75
N VAL A 286 -30.96 -1.62 -13.60
CA VAL A 286 -29.79 -0.78 -13.33
C VAL A 286 -28.56 -1.65 -13.09
N GLN A 287 -27.52 -1.40 -13.86
CA GLN A 287 -26.21 -2.01 -13.63
C GLN A 287 -25.39 -1.16 -12.64
N PHE A 288 -24.84 -1.81 -11.62
CA PHE A 288 -23.93 -1.18 -10.66
C PHE A 288 -22.52 -1.73 -10.86
N ILE A 289 -21.53 -0.84 -10.96
CA ILE A 289 -20.11 -1.15 -11.10
C ILE A 289 -19.37 -0.51 -9.94
N SER A 290 -18.60 -1.29 -9.20
CA SER A 290 -17.71 -0.80 -8.17
C SER A 290 -16.32 -0.52 -8.71
N MET A 291 -15.64 0.48 -8.16
CA MET A 291 -14.25 0.77 -8.54
C MET A 291 -13.31 -0.37 -8.16
N ILE A 292 -13.46 -0.88 -6.93
CA ILE A 292 -12.74 -2.02 -6.38
C ILE A 292 -13.72 -3.02 -5.76
N GLN A 293 -13.27 -4.16 -5.33
CA GLN A 293 -14.10 -5.12 -4.59
C GLN A 293 -14.39 -4.59 -3.17
N TYR A 294 -15.62 -4.07 -2.96
CA TYR A 294 -16.04 -3.58 -1.64
C TYR A 294 -16.37 -4.71 -0.67
N ASP A 295 -16.96 -5.78 -1.18
CA ASP A 295 -17.27 -7.00 -0.42
C ASP A 295 -17.22 -8.21 -1.36
N PRO A 296 -16.68 -9.37 -0.93
CA PRO A 296 -16.66 -10.58 -1.74
C PRO A 296 -18.06 -11.09 -2.14
N ASP A 297 -19.07 -10.80 -1.28
CA ASP A 297 -20.45 -11.25 -1.49
C ASP A 297 -21.23 -10.37 -2.46
N PHE A 298 -20.71 -9.20 -2.85
CA PHE A 298 -21.38 -8.31 -3.78
C PHE A 298 -21.29 -8.82 -5.22
N GLN A 299 -22.45 -9.08 -5.82
CA GLN A 299 -22.56 -9.50 -7.21
C GLN A 299 -22.62 -8.26 -8.12
N CYS A 300 -21.48 -7.71 -8.49
CA CYS A 300 -21.34 -6.59 -9.42
C CYS A 300 -20.04 -6.70 -10.21
N GLU A 301 -19.97 -6.00 -11.33
CA GLU A 301 -18.73 -5.82 -12.06
C GLU A 301 -17.78 -4.88 -11.29
N ILE A 302 -16.50 -5.13 -11.40
CA ILE A 302 -15.44 -4.41 -10.69
C ILE A 302 -14.47 -3.82 -11.71
N ALA A 303 -14.29 -2.50 -11.69
CA ALA A 303 -13.39 -1.83 -12.62
C ALA A 303 -11.92 -2.19 -12.38
N PHE A 304 -11.51 -2.27 -11.11
CA PHE A 304 -10.17 -2.66 -10.70
C PHE A 304 -10.26 -3.83 -9.70
N PRO A 305 -10.38 -5.08 -10.18
CA PRO A 305 -10.43 -6.25 -9.31
C PRO A 305 -9.14 -6.39 -8.49
N PRO A 306 -9.15 -7.17 -7.38
CA PRO A 306 -7.95 -7.44 -6.59
C PRO A 306 -6.78 -7.86 -7.47
N GLN A 307 -5.58 -7.35 -7.14
CA GLN A 307 -4.38 -7.72 -7.87
C GLN A 307 -3.98 -9.14 -7.52
N GLU A 308 -3.70 -9.93 -8.54
CA GLU A 308 -3.19 -11.29 -8.37
C GLU A 308 -1.68 -11.25 -8.12
N ILE A 309 -1.25 -11.89 -7.06
CA ILE A 309 0.17 -12.14 -6.81
C ILE A 309 0.55 -13.39 -7.59
N LYS A 310 1.31 -13.20 -8.68
CA LYS A 310 1.67 -14.25 -9.63
C LYS A 310 2.89 -15.05 -9.23
N THR A 311 3.76 -14.48 -8.41
CA THR A 311 5.02 -15.07 -8.02
C THR A 311 5.21 -14.97 -6.51
N ARG A 312 5.72 -16.03 -5.90
CA ARG A 312 6.10 -16.07 -4.48
C ARG A 312 7.38 -16.89 -4.35
N ILE A 313 8.40 -16.29 -3.79
CA ILE A 313 9.71 -16.97 -3.64
C ILE A 313 9.58 -18.28 -2.85
N SER A 314 8.77 -18.27 -1.77
CA SER A 314 8.57 -19.46 -0.93
C SER A 314 7.92 -20.62 -1.70
N GLU A 315 6.94 -20.33 -2.56
CA GLU A 315 6.28 -21.30 -3.43
C GLU A 315 7.28 -21.89 -4.45
N ILE A 316 8.08 -21.02 -5.06
CA ILE A 316 9.08 -21.41 -6.06
C ILE A 316 10.14 -22.30 -5.41
N ILE A 317 10.70 -21.92 -4.25
CA ILE A 317 11.69 -22.71 -3.50
C ILE A 317 11.10 -24.08 -3.14
N SER A 318 9.87 -24.11 -2.63
CA SER A 318 9.17 -25.35 -2.28
C SER A 318 8.94 -26.26 -3.48
N SER A 319 8.57 -25.69 -4.63
CA SER A 319 8.35 -26.45 -5.87
C SER A 319 9.61 -27.14 -6.41
N GLN A 320 10.79 -26.65 -6.05
CA GLN A 320 12.09 -27.25 -6.36
C GLN A 320 12.51 -28.32 -5.33
N GLY A 321 11.66 -28.60 -4.34
CA GLY A 321 11.96 -29.57 -3.27
C GLY A 321 12.99 -29.06 -2.25
N LEU A 322 13.37 -27.78 -2.30
CA LEU A 322 14.31 -27.18 -1.37
C LEU A 322 13.63 -26.86 -0.03
N LYS A 323 14.41 -26.88 1.06
CA LYS A 323 13.94 -26.58 2.40
C LYS A 323 14.20 -25.12 2.76
N GLN A 324 13.21 -24.51 3.39
CA GLN A 324 13.29 -23.12 3.82
C GLN A 324 12.88 -22.94 5.28
N LEU A 325 13.50 -21.96 5.93
CA LEU A 325 13.21 -21.58 7.30
C LEU A 325 12.85 -20.09 7.36
N LYS A 326 11.84 -19.74 8.17
CA LYS A 326 11.51 -18.36 8.52
C LYS A 326 11.55 -18.19 10.02
N ILE A 327 12.25 -17.18 10.50
CA ILE A 327 12.42 -16.92 11.92
C ILE A 327 12.31 -15.43 12.24
N ALA A 328 11.48 -15.09 13.22
CA ALA A 328 11.35 -13.74 13.77
C ALA A 328 10.76 -13.80 15.18
N GLU A 329 10.87 -12.69 15.90
CA GLU A 329 10.10 -12.51 17.12
C GLU A 329 8.63 -12.12 16.82
N THR A 330 7.74 -12.21 17.82
CA THR A 330 6.28 -12.06 17.68
C THR A 330 5.87 -10.85 16.86
N GLU A 331 6.51 -9.69 17.07
CA GLU A 331 6.16 -8.43 16.38
C GLU A 331 6.36 -8.49 14.86
N LYS A 332 7.27 -9.31 14.40
CA LYS A 332 7.61 -9.42 12.97
C LYS A 332 7.35 -10.80 12.38
N TYR A 333 6.72 -11.70 13.14
CA TYR A 333 6.44 -13.05 12.67
C TYR A 333 5.47 -13.08 11.47
N ALA A 334 4.40 -12.31 11.53
CA ALA A 334 3.46 -12.20 10.40
C ALA A 334 4.13 -11.61 9.14
N HIS A 335 5.14 -10.74 9.31
CA HIS A 335 5.85 -10.13 8.18
C HIS A 335 6.71 -11.15 7.43
N VAL A 336 7.44 -12.00 8.14
CA VAL A 336 8.26 -13.05 7.51
C VAL A 336 7.44 -14.26 7.03
N THR A 337 6.20 -14.43 7.48
CA THR A 337 5.32 -15.52 7.09
C THR A 337 4.24 -15.06 6.11
N TYR A 338 3.12 -14.54 6.61
CA TYR A 338 1.95 -14.14 5.84
C TYR A 338 2.26 -13.11 4.75
N PHE A 339 2.86 -11.96 5.11
CA PHE A 339 3.14 -10.90 4.13
C PHE A 339 4.22 -11.32 3.13
N PHE A 340 5.29 -11.94 3.58
CA PHE A 340 6.34 -12.46 2.70
C PHE A 340 5.80 -13.54 1.74
N ASN A 341 4.84 -14.34 2.17
CA ASN A 341 4.13 -15.33 1.33
C ASN A 341 3.03 -14.69 0.46
N GLY A 342 2.96 -13.37 0.36
CA GLY A 342 1.99 -12.68 -0.48
C GLY A 342 0.54 -12.91 -0.04
N GLY A 343 0.29 -12.97 1.28
CA GLY A 343 -1.03 -13.15 1.87
C GLY A 343 -1.47 -14.62 2.02
N GLU A 344 -0.57 -15.58 1.81
CA GLU A 344 -0.85 -16.99 2.06
C GLU A 344 -0.57 -17.32 3.54
N GLU A 345 -1.57 -17.84 4.25
CA GLU A 345 -1.46 -18.20 5.66
C GLU A 345 -0.84 -19.58 5.87
N THR A 346 -1.07 -20.47 4.91
CA THR A 346 -0.60 -21.87 5.00
C THR A 346 0.86 -21.96 4.61
N PRO A 347 1.74 -22.50 5.47
CA PRO A 347 3.13 -22.74 5.10
C PRO A 347 3.24 -23.64 3.86
N TYR A 348 4.18 -23.33 2.98
CA TYR A 348 4.47 -24.17 1.82
C TYR A 348 5.13 -25.49 2.24
N ALA A 349 5.08 -26.50 1.38
CA ALA A 349 5.82 -27.74 1.63
C ALA A 349 7.32 -27.45 1.85
N ASN A 350 7.95 -28.11 2.83
CA ASN A 350 9.33 -27.87 3.24
C ASN A 350 9.63 -26.46 3.78
N GLU A 351 8.62 -25.75 4.27
CA GLU A 351 8.75 -24.48 4.97
C GLU A 351 8.61 -24.68 6.48
N ASP A 352 9.70 -24.50 7.20
CA ASP A 352 9.72 -24.45 8.66
C ASP A 352 9.59 -23.01 9.14
N GLN A 353 8.87 -22.80 10.24
CA GLN A 353 8.62 -21.49 10.82
C GLN A 353 8.94 -21.51 12.32
N ILE A 354 9.77 -20.56 12.78
CA ILE A 354 10.13 -20.41 14.18
C ILE A 354 9.66 -19.06 14.70
N LEU A 355 8.72 -19.09 15.62
CA LEU A 355 8.28 -17.93 16.40
C LEU A 355 9.10 -17.83 17.69
N VAL A 356 9.76 -16.69 17.90
CA VAL A 356 10.39 -16.32 19.16
C VAL A 356 9.47 -15.34 19.89
N PRO A 357 9.04 -15.61 21.13
CA PRO A 357 8.19 -14.68 21.85
C PRO A 357 8.88 -13.33 22.08
N SER A 358 8.22 -12.22 21.77
CA SER A 358 8.70 -10.88 22.09
C SER A 358 8.63 -10.64 23.60
N LYS A 359 9.51 -9.77 24.12
CA LYS A 359 9.53 -9.40 25.53
C LYS A 359 8.27 -8.56 25.87
N ASN A 360 7.66 -8.86 27.00
CA ASN A 360 6.50 -8.09 27.50
C ASN A 360 6.97 -6.86 28.29
N SER A 361 7.60 -5.91 27.62
CA SER A 361 8.11 -4.65 28.20
C SER A 361 8.17 -3.57 27.13
N ALA A 362 8.19 -2.30 27.53
CA ALA A 362 8.40 -1.21 26.59
C ALA A 362 9.78 -1.34 25.91
N TYR A 363 9.82 -1.19 24.58
CA TYR A 363 11.02 -1.46 23.78
C TYR A 363 12.16 -0.47 24.04
N ASP A 364 11.87 0.73 24.50
CA ASP A 364 12.88 1.70 24.95
C ASP A 364 13.58 1.29 26.25
N GLN A 365 12.95 0.45 27.07
CA GLN A 365 13.55 -0.10 28.30
C GLN A 365 14.40 -1.34 28.02
N ILE A 366 14.04 -2.12 26.98
CA ILE A 366 14.77 -3.33 26.57
C ILE A 366 15.05 -3.28 25.06
N PRO A 367 15.97 -2.41 24.59
CA PRO A 367 16.26 -2.25 23.16
C PRO A 367 16.83 -3.51 22.48
N GLU A 368 17.36 -4.44 23.24
CA GLU A 368 17.77 -5.76 22.75
C GLU A 368 16.59 -6.61 22.27
N MET A 369 15.40 -6.36 22.81
CA MET A 369 14.18 -7.15 22.51
C MET A 369 14.47 -8.65 22.60
N SER A 370 14.07 -9.44 21.60
CA SER A 370 14.36 -10.89 21.55
C SER A 370 15.46 -11.25 20.54
N ALA A 371 16.28 -10.28 20.12
CA ALA A 371 17.33 -10.52 19.11
C ALA A 371 18.32 -11.61 19.52
N LYS A 372 18.68 -11.70 20.82
CA LYS A 372 19.54 -12.75 21.33
C LYS A 372 18.97 -14.14 21.13
N GLU A 373 17.70 -14.31 21.49
CA GLU A 373 16.99 -15.59 21.35
C GLU A 373 16.76 -15.98 19.89
N VAL A 374 16.46 -14.99 19.04
CA VAL A 374 16.37 -15.18 17.57
C VAL A 374 17.72 -15.65 17.04
N THR A 375 18.80 -14.98 17.40
CA THR A 375 20.16 -15.35 16.98
C THR A 375 20.53 -16.76 17.43
N HIS A 376 20.32 -17.09 18.69
CA HIS A 376 20.64 -18.43 19.20
C HIS A 376 19.93 -19.55 18.42
N LYS A 377 18.61 -19.42 18.21
CA LYS A 377 17.84 -20.39 17.42
C LYS A 377 18.27 -20.43 15.95
N LEU A 378 18.59 -19.28 15.37
CA LEU A 378 19.09 -19.21 14.00
C LEU A 378 20.43 -19.95 13.85
N LEU A 379 21.35 -19.75 14.77
CA LEU A 379 22.65 -20.43 14.77
C LEU A 379 22.51 -21.96 14.88
N GLU A 380 21.61 -22.44 15.76
CA GLU A 380 21.29 -23.87 15.87
C GLU A 380 20.78 -24.45 14.54
N GLU A 381 19.94 -23.71 13.80
CA GLU A 381 19.40 -24.17 12.52
C GLU A 381 20.44 -24.14 11.39
N ILE A 382 21.33 -23.14 11.38
CA ILE A 382 22.47 -23.09 10.44
C ILE A 382 23.40 -24.29 10.66
N GLU A 383 23.70 -24.65 11.92
CA GLU A 383 24.56 -25.78 12.27
C GLU A 383 24.00 -27.14 11.81
N LYS A 384 22.68 -27.29 11.75
CA LYS A 384 22.03 -28.51 11.26
C LYS A 384 22.21 -28.73 9.75
N GLN A 385 22.54 -27.68 8.98
CA GLN A 385 22.71 -27.70 7.52
C GLN A 385 21.51 -28.31 6.75
N THR A 386 20.32 -28.22 7.32
CA THR A 386 19.10 -28.82 6.74
C THR A 386 18.41 -27.91 5.74
N HIS A 387 18.50 -26.57 5.93
CA HIS A 387 17.80 -25.60 5.11
C HIS A 387 18.68 -25.09 3.97
N ASP A 388 18.06 -24.86 2.82
CA ASP A 388 18.70 -24.28 1.64
C ASP A 388 18.54 -22.75 1.64
N PHE A 389 17.39 -22.27 2.11
CA PHE A 389 17.07 -20.85 2.28
C PHE A 389 16.64 -20.57 3.72
N ILE A 390 17.11 -19.44 4.27
CA ILE A 390 16.71 -18.97 5.60
C ILE A 390 16.36 -17.49 5.52
N LEU A 391 15.18 -17.12 6.02
CA LEU A 391 14.75 -15.75 6.23
C LEU A 391 14.75 -15.44 7.72
N VAL A 392 15.48 -14.43 8.14
CA VAL A 392 15.46 -13.90 9.51
C VAL A 392 15.13 -12.41 9.51
N ASN A 393 14.32 -11.98 10.47
CA ASN A 393 14.02 -10.57 10.72
C ASN A 393 14.46 -10.20 12.14
N PHE A 394 15.18 -9.08 12.25
CA PHE A 394 15.52 -8.43 13.51
C PHE A 394 14.66 -7.16 13.66
N ALA A 395 13.72 -7.19 14.59
CA ALA A 395 12.70 -6.18 14.79
C ALA A 395 13.20 -4.87 15.45
N ASN A 396 14.40 -4.91 16.03
CA ASN A 396 14.89 -3.88 16.94
C ASN A 396 14.90 -2.46 16.36
N PRO A 397 15.45 -2.19 15.15
CA PRO A 397 15.54 -0.83 14.65
C PRO A 397 14.17 -0.19 14.47
N ASP A 398 13.18 -0.95 13.99
CA ASP A 398 11.83 -0.46 13.77
C ASP A 398 11.07 -0.26 15.09
N MET A 399 10.96 -1.30 15.90
CA MET A 399 10.14 -1.27 17.12
C MET A 399 10.69 -0.28 18.16
N VAL A 400 12.01 -0.14 18.28
CA VAL A 400 12.62 0.86 19.14
C VAL A 400 12.52 2.25 18.51
N GLY A 401 12.65 2.37 17.19
CA GLY A 401 12.43 3.61 16.43
C GLY A 401 11.07 4.22 16.73
N HIS A 402 10.01 3.41 16.74
CA HIS A 402 8.65 3.84 17.08
C HIS A 402 8.47 4.41 18.48
N THR A 403 9.39 4.16 19.41
CA THR A 403 9.34 4.78 20.74
C THR A 403 9.76 6.26 20.74
N GLY A 404 10.49 6.69 19.71
CA GLY A 404 11.10 8.01 19.62
C GLY A 404 12.16 8.27 20.71
N THR A 405 12.61 7.23 21.44
CA THR A 405 13.64 7.34 22.46
C THR A 405 15.01 7.11 21.83
N TYR A 406 15.66 8.20 21.46
CA TYR A 406 16.88 8.21 20.67
C TYR A 406 18.03 7.36 21.26
N GLU A 407 18.27 7.45 22.56
CA GLU A 407 19.28 6.67 23.27
C GLU A 407 18.99 5.17 23.25
N ALA A 408 17.71 4.80 23.22
CA ALA A 408 17.30 3.41 23.07
C ALA A 408 17.55 2.92 21.64
N GLY A 409 17.33 3.76 20.63
CA GLY A 409 17.69 3.47 19.24
C GLY A 409 19.19 3.17 19.08
N ILE A 410 20.06 4.00 19.65
CA ILE A 410 21.51 3.76 19.66
C ILE A 410 21.84 2.39 20.27
N LYS A 411 21.28 2.06 21.44
CA LYS A 411 21.50 0.77 22.09
C LYS A 411 20.98 -0.41 21.27
N ALA A 412 19.86 -0.25 20.57
CA ALA A 412 19.34 -1.28 19.68
C ALA A 412 20.35 -1.62 18.56
N ILE A 413 20.94 -0.59 17.95
CA ILE A 413 21.98 -0.76 16.91
C ILE A 413 23.25 -1.41 17.48
N GLU A 414 23.72 -0.98 18.65
CA GLU A 414 24.89 -1.56 19.32
C GLU A 414 24.68 -3.04 19.68
N ASN A 415 23.50 -3.43 20.14
CA ASN A 415 23.16 -4.82 20.40
C ASN A 415 23.14 -5.65 19.11
N LEU A 416 22.48 -5.15 18.05
CA LEU A 416 22.43 -5.84 16.77
C LEU A 416 23.82 -6.04 16.15
N ASN A 417 24.74 -5.12 16.36
CA ASN A 417 26.11 -5.25 15.87
C ASN A 417 26.76 -6.57 16.31
N LEU A 418 26.49 -7.03 17.53
CA LEU A 418 27.02 -8.28 18.06
C LEU A 418 26.34 -9.50 17.40
N TYR A 419 25.02 -9.49 17.34
CA TYR A 419 24.25 -10.62 16.83
C TYR A 419 24.43 -10.81 15.32
N VAL A 420 24.44 -9.73 14.56
CA VAL A 420 24.70 -9.76 13.11
C VAL A 420 26.10 -10.33 12.84
N LYS A 421 27.11 -9.97 13.64
CA LYS A 421 28.46 -10.55 13.52
C LYS A 421 28.44 -12.07 13.70
N GLU A 422 27.80 -12.56 14.75
CA GLU A 422 27.74 -14.01 15.05
C GLU A 422 27.07 -14.77 13.90
N VAL A 423 25.98 -14.23 13.34
CA VAL A 423 25.30 -14.85 12.21
C VAL A 423 26.17 -14.86 10.96
N ILE A 424 26.80 -13.72 10.60
CA ILE A 424 27.70 -13.63 9.44
C ILE A 424 28.80 -14.69 9.54
N MET A 425 29.51 -14.72 10.66
CA MET A 425 30.60 -15.67 10.87
C MET A 425 30.11 -17.12 10.71
N ARG A 426 28.98 -17.46 11.35
CA ARG A 426 28.45 -18.84 11.30
C ARG A 426 28.02 -19.23 9.87
N VAL A 427 27.35 -18.36 9.14
CA VAL A 427 26.92 -18.63 7.76
C VAL A 427 28.13 -18.86 6.86
N LEU A 428 29.16 -18.00 6.96
CA LEU A 428 30.38 -18.13 6.17
C LEU A 428 31.18 -19.40 6.53
N ASP A 429 31.28 -19.75 7.81
CA ASP A 429 31.99 -20.95 8.29
C ASP A 429 31.35 -22.23 7.73
N TYR A 430 30.05 -22.22 7.47
CA TYR A 430 29.30 -23.34 6.88
C TYR A 430 29.17 -23.28 5.35
N GLY A 431 29.87 -22.32 4.69
CA GLY A 431 29.88 -22.19 3.23
C GLY A 431 28.63 -21.53 2.65
N GLY A 432 27.81 -20.89 3.47
CA GLY A 432 26.63 -20.13 3.05
C GLY A 432 26.96 -18.73 2.56
N CYS A 433 25.92 -18.00 2.17
CA CYS A 433 26.00 -16.57 1.83
C CYS A 433 24.85 -15.79 2.45
N LEU A 434 25.01 -14.47 2.60
CA LEU A 434 23.97 -13.59 3.12
C LEU A 434 23.66 -12.46 2.13
N LEU A 435 22.38 -12.15 2.04
CA LEU A 435 21.87 -10.88 1.57
C LEU A 435 21.28 -10.17 2.79
N ILE A 436 21.89 -9.05 3.21
CA ILE A 436 21.48 -8.30 4.38
C ILE A 436 20.84 -7.01 3.89
N THR A 437 19.59 -6.76 4.24
CA THR A 437 18.86 -5.56 3.82
C THR A 437 17.84 -5.12 4.89
N ALA A 438 17.02 -4.14 4.58
CA ALA A 438 15.86 -3.74 5.36
C ALA A 438 14.63 -3.65 4.47
N ASP A 439 13.48 -3.53 5.07
CA ASP A 439 12.17 -3.43 4.39
C ASP A 439 11.67 -1.98 4.28
N HIS A 440 12.12 -1.09 5.15
CA HIS A 440 11.92 0.37 5.16
C HIS A 440 12.89 1.04 6.12
N GLY A 441 12.90 2.38 6.17
CA GLY A 441 13.66 3.16 7.15
C GLY A 441 12.80 3.60 8.34
N ASN A 442 13.44 3.82 9.50
CA ASN A 442 12.86 4.34 10.73
C ASN A 442 13.94 4.93 11.65
N VAL A 443 14.85 4.06 12.18
CA VAL A 443 15.77 4.40 13.28
C VAL A 443 16.87 5.39 12.89
N GLU A 444 17.09 5.62 11.62
CA GLU A 444 18.01 6.65 11.10
C GLU A 444 17.42 8.07 11.13
N GLU A 445 16.13 8.24 11.49
CA GLU A 445 15.42 9.52 11.49
C GLU A 445 14.49 9.63 12.71
N MET A 446 15.05 9.55 13.94
CA MET A 446 14.28 9.57 15.19
C MET A 446 14.02 10.98 15.74
N ILE A 447 14.48 12.03 15.05
CA ILE A 447 14.21 13.42 15.37
C ILE A 447 13.76 14.15 14.11
N ASN A 448 12.61 14.80 14.18
CA ASN A 448 12.12 15.63 13.08
C ASN A 448 13.01 16.88 12.96
N LEU A 449 13.74 16.98 11.87
CA LEU A 449 14.73 18.04 11.65
C LEU A 449 14.13 19.45 11.56
N LYS A 450 12.83 19.57 11.25
CA LYS A 450 12.14 20.86 11.14
C LYS A 450 11.64 21.36 12.47
N THR A 451 11.15 20.46 13.34
CA THR A 451 10.54 20.83 14.62
C THR A 451 11.49 20.58 15.80
N GLY A 452 12.50 19.71 15.65
CA GLY A 452 13.37 19.27 16.74
C GLY A 452 12.69 18.29 17.70
N GLU A 453 11.46 17.88 17.43
CA GLU A 453 10.70 16.94 18.24
C GLU A 453 11.06 15.49 17.90
N ARG A 454 10.67 14.57 18.78
CA ARG A 454 10.79 13.13 18.53
C ARG A 454 10.00 12.74 17.28
N ASP A 455 10.62 11.98 16.40
CA ASP A 455 9.92 11.31 15.31
C ASP A 455 9.74 9.83 15.64
N THR A 456 8.55 9.32 15.43
CA THR A 456 8.16 7.94 15.68
C THR A 456 7.63 7.26 14.42
N GLN A 457 7.78 7.93 13.27
CA GLN A 457 7.29 7.45 11.99
C GLN A 457 8.41 6.78 11.19
N HIS A 458 8.03 6.01 10.19
CA HIS A 458 9.00 5.53 9.19
C HIS A 458 9.54 6.70 8.37
N SER A 459 10.63 6.45 7.66
CA SER A 459 11.25 7.43 6.77
C SER A 459 11.06 7.08 5.29
N ASN A 460 11.40 8.03 4.41
CA ASN A 460 11.49 7.80 2.96
C ASN A 460 12.91 7.43 2.50
N ASN A 461 13.84 7.28 3.44
CA ASN A 461 15.21 6.96 3.11
C ASN A 461 15.31 5.59 2.42
N PRO A 462 16.26 5.41 1.49
CA PRO A 462 16.54 4.10 0.93
C PRO A 462 17.12 3.17 2.01
N VAL A 463 17.09 1.87 1.75
CA VAL A 463 17.64 0.87 2.64
C VAL A 463 18.94 0.28 2.08
N PRO A 464 19.90 -0.13 2.92
CA PRO A 464 21.11 -0.78 2.46
C PRO A 464 20.83 -2.20 1.99
N CYS A 465 21.69 -2.70 1.11
CA CYS A 465 21.74 -4.10 0.74
C CYS A 465 23.19 -4.54 0.59
N TRP A 466 23.68 -5.35 1.55
CA TRP A 466 25.00 -5.96 1.51
C TRP A 466 24.90 -7.38 0.98
N PHE A 467 25.85 -7.74 0.12
CA PHE A 467 26.04 -9.10 -0.35
C PHE A 467 27.30 -9.69 0.24
N VAL A 468 27.19 -10.74 1.05
CA VAL A 468 28.25 -11.34 1.83
C VAL A 468 28.43 -12.80 1.47
N THR A 469 29.59 -13.13 0.90
CA THR A 469 29.96 -14.51 0.55
C THR A 469 31.39 -14.80 1.01
N PRO A 470 31.80 -16.08 1.10
CA PRO A 470 33.19 -16.43 1.40
C PRO A 470 34.20 -15.81 0.43
N ASP A 471 33.81 -15.57 -0.82
CA ASP A 471 34.71 -15.23 -1.92
C ASP A 471 34.71 -13.76 -2.30
N ASN A 472 33.74 -12.95 -1.80
CA ASN A 472 33.59 -11.56 -2.26
C ASN A 472 34.11 -10.51 -1.27
N ARG A 473 34.75 -10.93 -0.18
CA ARG A 473 35.39 -10.02 0.76
C ARG A 473 36.56 -9.31 0.09
N ARG A 474 36.54 -7.98 0.06
CA ARG A 474 37.63 -7.18 -0.51
C ARG A 474 38.94 -7.41 0.25
N PRO A 475 40.08 -7.55 -0.44
CA PRO A 475 41.37 -7.73 0.22
C PRO A 475 41.85 -6.46 0.93
N VAL A 476 41.35 -5.29 0.53
CA VAL A 476 41.69 -3.97 1.08
C VAL A 476 40.41 -3.21 1.40
N PRO A 477 40.27 -2.60 2.57
CA PRO A 477 39.07 -1.84 2.93
C PRO A 477 38.90 -0.61 2.03
N LEU A 478 37.66 -0.26 1.78
CA LEU A 478 37.35 1.03 1.16
C LEU A 478 37.76 2.16 2.11
N ARG A 479 38.24 3.27 1.53
CA ARG A 479 38.56 4.47 2.31
C ARG A 479 37.27 5.26 2.58
N GLY A 480 36.81 5.24 3.81
CA GLY A 480 35.58 5.92 4.23
C GLY A 480 34.31 5.15 3.82
N ARG A 481 33.15 5.71 4.17
CA ARG A 481 31.85 5.16 3.70
C ARG A 481 31.65 5.55 2.24
N PRO A 482 31.36 4.57 1.35
CA PRO A 482 31.10 4.88 -0.05
C PRO A 482 29.84 5.73 -0.19
N GLU A 483 29.91 6.79 -1.01
CA GLU A 483 28.71 7.49 -1.43
C GLU A 483 27.94 6.64 -2.47
N LEU A 484 26.90 5.97 -2.00
CA LEU A 484 26.08 5.12 -2.85
C LEU A 484 24.80 5.87 -3.26
N GLY A 485 24.46 5.78 -4.55
CA GLY A 485 23.13 6.10 -5.03
C GLY A 485 22.20 4.89 -4.94
N VAL A 486 20.91 5.14 -4.99
CA VAL A 486 19.90 4.07 -5.13
C VAL A 486 20.08 3.43 -6.51
N GLN A 487 20.33 2.13 -6.55
CA GLN A 487 20.53 1.37 -7.79
C GLN A 487 19.54 0.23 -7.98
N GLY A 488 18.74 -0.07 -6.95
CA GLY A 488 17.74 -1.13 -6.98
C GLY A 488 16.50 -0.79 -6.17
N MET A 489 15.57 -1.73 -6.13
CA MET A 489 14.32 -1.66 -5.38
C MET A 489 14.15 -2.96 -4.58
N LEU A 490 13.25 -2.97 -3.58
CA LEU A 490 12.99 -4.19 -2.79
C LEU A 490 12.53 -5.38 -3.66
N VAL A 491 11.89 -5.12 -4.78
CA VAL A 491 11.46 -6.15 -5.75
C VAL A 491 12.63 -6.95 -6.35
N ASP A 492 13.84 -6.43 -6.29
CA ASP A 492 15.05 -7.06 -6.84
C ASP A 492 15.65 -8.13 -5.91
N VAL A 493 15.20 -8.17 -4.65
CA VAL A 493 15.70 -9.12 -3.64
C VAL A 493 15.31 -10.56 -4.00
N ALA A 494 14.04 -10.80 -4.34
CA ALA A 494 13.56 -12.15 -4.68
C ALA A 494 14.31 -12.80 -5.85
N PRO A 495 14.44 -12.17 -7.03
CA PRO A 495 15.19 -12.76 -8.14
C PRO A 495 16.68 -12.96 -7.80
N THR A 496 17.26 -12.13 -6.94
CA THR A 496 18.64 -12.30 -6.46
C THR A 496 18.78 -13.59 -5.66
N ILE A 497 17.88 -13.84 -4.70
CA ILE A 497 17.88 -15.05 -3.88
C ILE A 497 17.65 -16.29 -4.74
N LEU A 498 16.66 -16.27 -5.64
CA LEU A 498 16.42 -17.42 -6.53
C LEU A 498 17.66 -17.73 -7.38
N ASN A 499 18.32 -16.72 -7.91
CA ASN A 499 19.55 -16.94 -8.69
C ASN A 499 20.74 -17.43 -7.84
N LEU A 500 20.81 -17.08 -6.53
CA LEU A 500 21.79 -17.66 -5.60
C LEU A 500 21.50 -19.14 -5.31
N LEU A 501 20.24 -19.55 -5.33
CA LEU A 501 19.80 -20.93 -5.22
C LEU A 501 19.86 -21.70 -6.55
N GLU A 502 20.36 -21.08 -7.63
CA GLU A 502 20.38 -21.62 -8.99
C GLU A 502 18.98 -21.92 -9.57
N ILE A 503 17.97 -21.18 -9.11
CA ILE A 503 16.58 -21.27 -9.58
C ILE A 503 16.31 -20.14 -10.57
N ASN A 504 15.62 -20.47 -11.67
CA ASN A 504 15.22 -19.46 -12.65
C ASN A 504 14.16 -18.50 -12.07
N SER A 505 14.42 -17.21 -12.15
CA SER A 505 13.54 -16.13 -11.69
C SER A 505 12.60 -15.58 -12.79
N THR A 506 12.36 -16.32 -13.86
CA THR A 506 11.49 -15.92 -14.97
C THR A 506 10.08 -15.60 -14.44
N GLY A 507 9.56 -14.44 -14.86
CA GLY A 507 8.22 -13.95 -14.43
C GLY A 507 8.26 -12.95 -13.28
N MET A 508 9.41 -12.75 -12.62
CA MET A 508 9.60 -11.65 -11.66
C MET A 508 9.94 -10.35 -12.38
N ILE A 509 9.51 -9.22 -11.81
CA ILE A 509 9.75 -7.88 -12.39
C ILE A 509 11.15 -7.40 -12.06
N GLY A 510 11.66 -7.74 -10.86
CA GLY A 510 12.98 -7.32 -10.37
C GLY A 510 14.14 -7.95 -11.12
N MET A 511 15.32 -7.38 -10.93
CA MET A 511 16.58 -7.85 -11.50
C MET A 511 17.47 -8.49 -10.42
N ASP A 512 18.42 -9.31 -10.86
CA ASP A 512 19.46 -9.84 -9.97
C ASP A 512 20.44 -8.74 -9.56
N LEU A 513 20.44 -8.40 -8.26
CA LEU A 513 21.29 -7.35 -7.69
C LEU A 513 22.78 -7.61 -7.84
N ARG A 514 23.24 -8.86 -7.98
CA ARG A 514 24.67 -9.18 -8.20
C ARG A 514 25.24 -8.53 -9.46
N ARG A 515 24.38 -8.08 -10.39
CA ARG A 515 24.80 -7.38 -11.62
C ARG A 515 25.17 -5.92 -11.34
N ILE A 516 24.69 -5.34 -10.27
CA ILE A 516 24.86 -3.92 -9.93
C ILE A 516 25.63 -3.71 -8.62
N ILE A 517 25.57 -4.65 -7.69
CA ILE A 517 26.37 -4.61 -6.45
C ILE A 517 27.84 -4.86 -6.78
N ARG A 518 28.69 -3.88 -6.52
CA ARG A 518 30.14 -3.94 -6.78
C ARG A 518 30.97 -3.68 -5.53
#